data_93f6d080ed543636897c92ec52baa469
#
_entry.id   93f6d080ed543636897c92ec52baa469
#
_cell.length_a   1.000
_cell.length_b   1.000
_cell.length_c   1.000
_cell.angle_alpha   90.00
_cell.angle_beta   90.00
_cell.angle_gamma   90.00
#
_symmetry.space_group_name_H-M   'P 1'
#
loop_
_entity.id
_entity.type
_entity.pdbx_description
1 polymer ?
#
loop_
_entity_poly.entity_id
_entity_poly.type
_entity_poly.pdbx_seq_one_letter_code
_entity_poly.pdbx_strand_id
1 'polypeptide(L)'
;MKKIFKLIGKVFLGILAILAAVIIISGITHNILKPIEKNKYKIGQTVQVDGSNMQAYVTGAGDKTIVLLSGLGTASPIIDFMPLAERLSKDYKVVILEYFGYGFSDLTKNERSNKNIVNEIREALKALDVSGPYILMPHSISGIYSLYYALNYPNEVEAIIGIDTSAPNQTKRDKYEPMPSFLSLINSLGIMRDKSYLLPVTDNGMNINNYYTAEQMKINKVATAWNSANRTVLEEVNMVNANTEELYDVKYPEDLPVLALLARDTVDESQEWLTLHEELITNTKLQDIEILNGGHYLHWSNADKIVEITEKFISKNLR
;
A
#
# COMPACT_ATOMS: atom_id res chain seq x y z
N MET A 1 17.79 -27.98 48.31
CA MET A 1 16.93 -26.94 47.72
C MET A 1 17.70 -25.70 47.29
N LYS A 2 18.42 -24.94 48.12
CA LYS A 2 19.15 -23.68 47.74
C LYS A 2 20.11 -23.86 46.57
N LYS A 3 20.85 -24.97 46.44
CA LYS A 3 21.78 -25.24 45.33
C LYS A 3 21.05 -25.44 43.98
N ILE A 4 19.90 -26.10 43.99
CA ILE A 4 19.06 -26.34 42.78
C ILE A 4 18.48 -24.99 42.29
N PHE A 5 17.95 -24.16 43.21
CA PHE A 5 17.46 -22.83 42.82
C PHE A 5 18.57 -21.93 42.23
N LYS A 6 19.81 -21.99 42.78
CA LYS A 6 20.95 -21.26 42.21
C LYS A 6 21.32 -21.78 40.84
N LEU A 7 21.24 -23.10 40.58
CA LEU A 7 21.51 -23.68 39.28
C LEU A 7 20.43 -23.27 38.26
N ILE A 8 19.15 -23.38 38.63
CA ILE A 8 18.02 -22.92 37.78
C ILE A 8 18.19 -21.43 37.42
N GLY A 9 18.52 -20.60 38.41
CA GLY A 9 18.77 -19.16 38.15
C GLY A 9 19.91 -18.90 37.18
N LYS A 10 21.01 -19.65 37.29
CA LYS A 10 22.15 -19.54 36.34
C LYS A 10 21.76 -19.97 34.91
N VAL A 11 21.02 -21.10 34.80
CA VAL A 11 20.52 -21.59 33.51
C VAL A 11 19.58 -20.57 32.88
N PHE A 12 18.65 -20.01 33.65
CA PHE A 12 17.73 -18.97 33.20
C PHE A 12 18.47 -17.71 32.72
N LEU A 13 19.44 -17.22 33.47
CA LEU A 13 20.28 -16.08 33.09
C LEU A 13 21.11 -16.39 31.81
N GLY A 14 21.60 -17.61 31.68
CA GLY A 14 22.29 -18.06 30.47
C GLY A 14 21.38 -18.02 29.24
N ILE A 15 20.14 -18.52 29.36
CA ILE A 15 19.14 -18.44 28.29
C ILE A 15 18.84 -17.00 27.92
N LEU A 16 18.61 -16.12 28.90
CA LEU A 16 18.36 -14.70 28.63
C LEU A 16 19.55 -14.02 27.93
N ALA A 17 20.78 -14.35 28.31
CA ALA A 17 21.96 -13.82 27.66
C ALA A 17 22.09 -14.28 26.19
N ILE A 18 21.77 -15.55 25.91
CA ILE A 18 21.73 -16.08 24.55
C ILE A 18 20.65 -15.37 23.73
N LEU A 19 19.44 -15.23 24.25
CA LEU A 19 18.35 -14.52 23.57
C LEU A 19 18.71 -13.08 23.28
N ALA A 20 19.29 -12.38 24.25
CA ALA A 20 19.78 -11.00 24.05
C ALA A 20 20.85 -10.93 22.95
N ALA A 21 21.81 -11.85 22.95
CA ALA A 21 22.85 -11.93 21.90
C ALA A 21 22.23 -12.17 20.51
N VAL A 22 21.26 -13.07 20.39
CA VAL A 22 20.56 -13.34 19.12
C VAL A 22 19.86 -12.07 18.62
N ILE A 23 19.12 -11.38 19.48
CA ILE A 23 18.42 -10.13 19.11
C ILE A 23 19.41 -9.05 18.67
N ILE A 24 20.53 -8.88 19.38
CA ILE A 24 21.56 -7.90 19.03
C ILE A 24 22.18 -8.25 17.66
N ILE A 25 22.53 -9.50 17.43
CA ILE A 25 23.10 -9.97 16.15
C ILE A 25 22.08 -9.76 15.03
N SER A 26 20.82 -10.12 15.24
CA SER A 26 19.75 -9.89 14.28
C SER A 26 19.62 -8.41 13.91
N GLY A 27 19.57 -7.53 14.91
CA GLY A 27 19.50 -6.07 14.70
C GLY A 27 20.69 -5.53 13.91
N ILE A 28 21.90 -5.93 14.27
CA ILE A 28 23.12 -5.54 13.54
C ILE A 28 23.04 -6.03 12.08
N THR A 29 22.73 -7.30 11.88
CA THR A 29 22.61 -7.90 10.55
C THR A 29 21.56 -7.18 9.70
N HIS A 30 20.37 -6.92 10.28
CA HIS A 30 19.30 -6.21 9.59
C HIS A 30 19.75 -4.82 9.13
N ASN A 31 20.36 -4.05 10.03
CA ASN A 31 20.74 -2.66 9.74
C ASN A 31 21.93 -2.56 8.77
N ILE A 32 22.79 -3.58 8.69
CA ILE A 32 23.86 -3.67 7.69
C ILE A 32 23.29 -4.11 6.32
N LEU A 33 22.42 -5.12 6.30
CA LEU A 33 21.91 -5.68 5.05
C LEU A 33 20.89 -4.76 4.36
N LYS A 34 20.04 -4.07 5.13
CA LYS A 34 18.98 -3.22 4.58
C LYS A 34 19.47 -2.20 3.53
N PRO A 35 20.49 -1.36 3.77
CA PRO A 35 20.99 -0.42 2.76
C PRO A 35 21.64 -1.13 1.57
N ILE A 36 22.32 -2.25 1.78
CA ILE A 36 22.95 -3.05 0.72
C ILE A 36 21.86 -3.61 -0.21
N GLU A 37 20.82 -4.18 0.37
CA GLU A 37 19.69 -4.76 -0.35
C GLU A 37 18.87 -3.69 -1.07
N LYS A 38 18.60 -2.55 -0.41
CA LYS A 38 17.93 -1.41 -1.05
C LYS A 38 18.70 -0.92 -2.27
N ASN A 39 20.01 -0.80 -2.19
CA ASN A 39 20.81 -0.42 -3.34
C ASN A 39 20.82 -1.48 -4.45
N LYS A 40 20.90 -2.76 -4.08
CA LYS A 40 20.96 -3.89 -5.03
C LYS A 40 19.65 -4.09 -5.80
N TYR A 41 18.52 -3.95 -5.12
CA TYR A 41 17.19 -4.29 -5.66
C TYR A 41 16.37 -3.08 -6.08
N LYS A 42 16.95 -1.89 -6.05
CA LYS A 42 16.27 -0.65 -6.40
C LYS A 42 15.66 -0.72 -7.81
N ILE A 43 14.38 -0.43 -7.91
CA ILE A 43 13.62 -0.40 -9.17
C ILE A 43 13.00 0.98 -9.34
N GLY A 44 12.94 1.47 -10.59
CA GLY A 44 12.39 2.77 -10.89
C GLY A 44 13.35 3.92 -10.61
N GLN A 45 12.82 5.08 -10.26
CA GLN A 45 13.57 6.30 -10.05
C GLN A 45 13.24 6.93 -8.71
N THR A 46 14.18 7.68 -8.16
CA THR A 46 13.99 8.40 -6.91
C THR A 46 13.70 9.85 -7.20
N VAL A 47 12.70 10.41 -6.55
CA VAL A 47 12.40 11.84 -6.55
C VAL A 47 12.51 12.43 -5.17
N GLN A 48 12.78 13.74 -5.09
CA GLN A 48 12.80 14.48 -3.83
C GLN A 48 11.40 15.00 -3.53
N VAL A 49 10.88 14.63 -2.38
CA VAL A 49 9.58 15.06 -1.86
C VAL A 49 9.81 15.49 -0.42
N ASP A 50 9.50 16.73 -0.09
CA ASP A 50 9.69 17.30 1.25
C ASP A 50 11.09 17.02 1.86
N GLY A 51 12.15 17.12 1.03
CA GLY A 51 13.54 16.90 1.43
C GLY A 51 13.92 15.45 1.70
N SER A 52 13.07 14.49 1.39
CA SER A 52 13.31 13.04 1.53
C SER A 52 13.16 12.32 0.20
N ASN A 53 13.74 11.12 0.09
CA ASN A 53 13.69 10.33 -1.13
C ASN A 53 12.38 9.51 -1.19
N MET A 54 11.59 9.72 -2.24
CA MET A 54 10.45 8.88 -2.59
C MET A 54 10.78 8.08 -3.84
N GLN A 55 10.46 6.79 -3.84
CA GLN A 55 10.67 5.91 -4.98
C GLN A 55 9.41 5.85 -5.84
N ALA A 56 9.60 5.88 -7.15
CA ALA A 56 8.53 5.80 -8.14
C ALA A 56 8.94 4.92 -9.32
N TYR A 57 7.96 4.35 -9.99
CA TYR A 57 8.14 3.64 -11.25
C TYR A 57 7.22 4.24 -12.29
N VAL A 58 7.79 4.63 -13.43
CA VAL A 58 7.04 5.21 -14.56
C VAL A 58 7.26 4.34 -15.78
N THR A 59 6.17 3.94 -16.43
CA THR A 59 6.19 3.10 -17.64
C THR A 59 5.07 3.51 -18.60
N GLY A 60 5.19 3.11 -19.87
CA GLY A 60 4.23 3.50 -20.88
C GLY A 60 4.37 4.95 -21.34
N ALA A 61 3.66 5.30 -22.41
CA ALA A 61 3.77 6.61 -23.09
C ALA A 61 2.41 7.11 -23.63
N GLY A 62 1.29 6.60 -23.14
CA GLY A 62 -0.05 7.06 -23.51
C GLY A 62 -0.34 8.49 -23.05
N ASP A 63 -1.33 9.11 -23.68
CA ASP A 63 -1.74 10.50 -23.39
C ASP A 63 -2.39 10.63 -21.99
N LYS A 64 -3.07 9.57 -21.51
CA LYS A 64 -3.66 9.54 -20.18
C LYS A 64 -2.70 8.90 -19.18
N THR A 65 -2.68 9.45 -17.98
CA THR A 65 -1.81 8.99 -16.89
C THR A 65 -2.63 8.28 -15.83
N ILE A 66 -2.31 7.01 -15.56
CA ILE A 66 -2.85 6.22 -14.45
C ILE A 66 -1.84 6.22 -13.30
N VAL A 67 -2.28 6.62 -12.09
CA VAL A 67 -1.47 6.64 -10.88
C VAL A 67 -1.94 5.52 -9.96
N LEU A 68 -1.13 4.48 -9.80
CA LEU A 68 -1.38 3.33 -8.93
C LEU A 68 -0.95 3.67 -7.49
N LEU A 69 -1.89 3.57 -6.57
CA LEU A 69 -1.76 3.96 -5.17
C LEU A 69 -2.04 2.75 -4.25
N SER A 70 -1.06 2.36 -3.46
CA SER A 70 -1.08 1.09 -2.73
C SER A 70 -1.94 1.09 -1.46
N GLY A 71 -2.31 -0.11 -1.03
CA GLY A 71 -2.95 -0.35 0.26
C GLY A 71 -2.01 -0.19 1.44
N LEU A 72 -2.59 -0.10 2.65
CA LEU A 72 -1.87 0.06 3.91
C LEU A 72 -0.87 -1.08 4.14
N GLY A 73 0.38 -0.73 4.42
CA GLY A 73 1.43 -1.70 4.76
C GLY A 73 1.95 -2.53 3.60
N THR A 74 1.60 -2.23 2.33
CA THR A 74 2.15 -2.89 1.15
C THR A 74 3.68 -2.81 1.16
N ALA A 75 4.34 -3.96 1.19
CA ALA A 75 5.79 -4.03 1.40
C ALA A 75 6.60 -3.33 0.31
N SER A 76 6.23 -3.52 -0.96
CA SER A 76 6.81 -2.85 -2.14
C SER A 76 5.71 -2.60 -3.17
N PRO A 77 5.11 -1.41 -3.20
CA PRO A 77 4.08 -1.03 -4.17
C PRO A 77 4.48 -1.25 -5.62
N ILE A 78 5.74 -0.98 -5.98
CA ILE A 78 6.22 -1.21 -7.35
C ILE A 78 6.12 -2.68 -7.72
N ILE A 79 6.57 -3.60 -6.85
CA ILE A 79 6.46 -5.03 -7.12
C ILE A 79 5.00 -5.47 -7.12
N ASP A 80 4.21 -4.99 -6.15
CA ASP A 80 2.81 -5.34 -5.97
C ASP A 80 1.97 -5.07 -7.22
N PHE A 81 2.16 -3.91 -7.82
CA PHE A 81 1.43 -3.49 -9.02
C PHE A 81 2.12 -3.83 -10.35
N MET A 82 3.34 -4.37 -10.36
CA MET A 82 4.12 -4.56 -11.59
C MET A 82 3.32 -5.27 -12.70
N PRO A 83 2.65 -6.41 -12.45
CA PRO A 83 1.91 -7.11 -13.49
C PRO A 83 0.75 -6.30 -14.08
N LEU A 84 0.06 -5.51 -13.26
CA LEU A 84 -1.01 -4.62 -13.71
C LEU A 84 -0.44 -3.45 -14.50
N ALA A 85 0.63 -2.83 -14.00
CA ALA A 85 1.29 -1.70 -14.65
C ALA A 85 1.86 -2.07 -16.02
N GLU A 86 2.49 -3.24 -16.16
CA GLU A 86 2.99 -3.75 -17.45
C GLU A 86 1.88 -3.91 -18.49
N ARG A 87 0.68 -4.28 -18.07
CA ARG A 87 -0.47 -4.41 -18.95
C ARG A 87 -1.04 -3.05 -19.36
N LEU A 88 -1.29 -2.19 -18.39
CA LEU A 88 -1.82 -0.84 -18.61
C LEU A 88 -0.86 0.03 -19.42
N SER A 89 0.45 -0.17 -19.30
CA SER A 89 1.47 0.62 -19.98
C SER A 89 1.49 0.48 -21.51
N LYS A 90 0.72 -0.43 -22.07
CA LYS A 90 0.56 -0.57 -23.53
C LYS A 90 -0.17 0.63 -24.11
N ASP A 91 -1.13 1.20 -23.38
CA ASP A 91 -2.01 2.25 -23.86
C ASP A 91 -1.97 3.53 -23.00
N TYR A 92 -1.45 3.43 -21.78
CA TYR A 92 -1.40 4.53 -20.82
C TYR A 92 0.02 4.80 -20.31
N LYS A 93 0.25 6.03 -19.89
CA LYS A 93 1.36 6.32 -18.97
C LYS A 93 0.95 5.84 -17.59
N VAL A 94 1.78 5.02 -16.95
CA VAL A 94 1.50 4.44 -15.64
C VAL A 94 2.56 4.86 -14.64
N VAL A 95 2.13 5.36 -13.51
CA VAL A 95 2.99 5.76 -12.39
C VAL A 95 2.63 4.93 -11.16
N ILE A 96 3.61 4.29 -10.56
CA ILE A 96 3.49 3.66 -9.23
C ILE A 96 4.31 4.51 -8.26
N LEU A 97 3.69 4.94 -7.16
CA LEU A 97 4.38 5.65 -6.08
C LEU A 97 4.55 4.72 -4.88
N GLU A 98 5.75 4.71 -4.31
CA GLU A 98 5.99 4.09 -3.00
C GLU A 98 5.94 5.20 -1.95
N TYR A 99 4.88 5.26 -1.16
CA TYR A 99 4.74 6.24 -0.08
C TYR A 99 5.95 6.19 0.87
N PHE A 100 6.17 7.25 1.64
CA PHE A 100 7.16 7.18 2.71
C PHE A 100 6.89 6.00 3.64
N GLY A 101 7.95 5.26 3.96
CA GLY A 101 7.86 4.02 4.74
C GLY A 101 7.59 2.76 3.93
N TYR A 102 7.33 2.87 2.63
CA TYR A 102 7.03 1.75 1.73
C TYR A 102 8.22 1.49 0.79
N GLY A 103 8.37 0.26 0.35
CA GLY A 103 9.34 -0.15 -0.66
C GLY A 103 10.75 0.42 -0.39
N PHE A 104 11.21 1.18 -1.35
CA PHE A 104 12.54 1.79 -1.33
C PHE A 104 12.54 3.24 -0.83
N SER A 105 11.38 3.82 -0.57
CA SER A 105 11.24 5.18 -0.05
C SER A 105 11.83 5.33 1.34
N ASP A 106 12.17 6.57 1.68
CA ASP A 106 12.63 6.93 3.02
C ASP A 106 11.46 6.87 4.03
N LEU A 107 11.80 6.94 5.31
CA LEU A 107 10.82 7.18 6.37
C LEU A 107 10.56 8.67 6.49
N THR A 108 9.35 9.05 6.92
CA THR A 108 9.04 10.44 7.26
C THR A 108 8.74 10.61 8.74
N LYS A 109 8.78 11.86 9.20
CA LYS A 109 8.28 12.31 10.50
C LYS A 109 6.96 13.07 10.37
N ASN A 110 6.52 13.31 9.14
CA ASN A 110 5.24 13.98 8.90
C ASN A 110 4.10 13.08 9.36
N GLU A 111 3.10 13.69 9.97
CA GLU A 111 1.84 13.02 10.29
C GLU A 111 1.26 12.37 9.03
N ARG A 112 0.76 11.16 9.16
CA ARG A 112 0.18 10.41 8.02
C ARG A 112 -1.30 10.78 7.80
N SER A 113 -1.62 12.08 7.83
CA SER A 113 -2.94 12.63 7.51
C SER A 113 -3.21 12.60 6.00
N ASN A 114 -4.51 12.58 5.61
CA ASN A 114 -4.95 12.68 4.21
C ASN A 114 -4.23 13.82 3.48
N LYS A 115 -4.18 15.01 4.10
CA LYS A 115 -3.53 16.20 3.55
C LYS A 115 -2.06 15.97 3.23
N ASN A 116 -1.30 15.40 4.18
CA ASN A 116 0.13 15.22 3.99
C ASN A 116 0.42 14.15 2.93
N ILE A 117 -0.28 13.02 2.97
CA ILE A 117 -0.13 11.94 1.98
C ILE A 117 -0.47 12.45 0.58
N VAL A 118 -1.57 13.17 0.41
CA VAL A 118 -1.96 13.73 -0.90
C VAL A 118 -0.97 14.78 -1.38
N ASN A 119 -0.47 15.65 -0.52
CA ASN A 119 0.57 16.61 -0.90
C ASN A 119 1.87 15.89 -1.35
N GLU A 120 2.29 14.85 -0.64
CA GLU A 120 3.44 14.03 -1.02
C GLU A 120 3.25 13.36 -2.39
N ILE A 121 2.06 12.84 -2.69
CA ILE A 121 1.71 12.30 -4.02
C ILE A 121 1.86 13.38 -5.09
N ARG A 122 1.29 14.57 -4.86
CA ARG A 122 1.32 15.68 -5.81
C ARG A 122 2.74 16.20 -6.06
N GLU A 123 3.55 16.33 -5.02
CA GLU A 123 4.95 16.72 -5.13
C GLU A 123 5.77 15.66 -5.89
N ALA A 124 5.53 14.39 -5.64
CA ALA A 124 6.17 13.30 -6.36
C ALA A 124 5.84 13.34 -7.85
N LEU A 125 4.56 13.48 -8.23
CA LEU A 125 4.12 13.57 -9.63
C LEU A 125 4.75 14.78 -10.32
N LYS A 126 4.81 15.93 -9.65
CA LYS A 126 5.49 17.13 -10.16
C LYS A 126 6.99 16.91 -10.33
N ALA A 127 7.65 16.27 -9.38
CA ALA A 127 9.10 15.98 -9.45
C ALA A 127 9.44 14.94 -10.54
N LEU A 128 8.47 14.11 -10.94
CA LEU A 128 8.56 13.18 -12.06
C LEU A 128 8.31 13.85 -13.43
N ASP A 129 7.96 15.13 -13.45
CA ASP A 129 7.50 15.84 -14.67
C ASP A 129 6.29 15.15 -15.33
N VAL A 130 5.37 14.64 -14.50
CA VAL A 130 4.14 14.00 -14.96
C VAL A 130 2.98 14.97 -14.74
N SER A 131 2.36 15.40 -15.83
CA SER A 131 1.24 16.34 -15.79
C SER A 131 -0.10 15.61 -15.70
N GLY A 132 -1.05 16.17 -14.95
CA GLY A 132 -2.44 15.75 -14.91
C GLY A 132 -3.28 16.31 -16.05
N PRO A 133 -4.61 16.09 -16.04
CA PRO A 133 -5.32 15.39 -14.96
C PRO A 133 -5.04 13.88 -14.93
N TYR A 134 -5.14 13.28 -13.74
CA TYR A 134 -4.78 11.88 -13.48
C TYR A 134 -6.01 10.98 -13.36
N ILE A 135 -5.88 9.75 -13.81
CA ILE A 135 -6.74 8.64 -13.38
C ILE A 135 -6.10 8.04 -12.15
N LEU A 136 -6.69 8.25 -10.98
CA LEU A 136 -6.21 7.61 -9.75
C LEU A 136 -6.72 6.16 -9.71
N MET A 137 -5.82 5.21 -9.49
CA MET A 137 -6.17 3.80 -9.33
C MET A 137 -5.72 3.30 -7.95
N PRO A 138 -6.50 3.64 -6.91
CA PRO A 138 -6.21 3.26 -5.54
C PRO A 138 -6.56 1.81 -5.23
N HIS A 139 -5.77 1.17 -4.35
CA HIS A 139 -6.11 -0.06 -3.66
C HIS A 139 -6.35 0.23 -2.18
N SER A 140 -7.39 -0.41 -1.59
CA SER A 140 -7.62 -0.41 -0.14
C SER A 140 -7.68 1.02 0.43
N ILE A 141 -6.89 1.32 1.48
CA ILE A 141 -6.88 2.62 2.20
C ILE A 141 -6.66 3.81 1.26
N SER A 142 -5.96 3.62 0.14
CA SER A 142 -5.73 4.70 -0.83
C SER A 142 -7.01 5.21 -1.50
N GLY A 143 -8.15 4.52 -1.36
CA GLY A 143 -9.46 5.05 -1.70
C GLY A 143 -9.81 6.32 -0.91
N ILE A 144 -9.45 6.35 0.40
CA ILE A 144 -9.63 7.51 1.28
C ILE A 144 -8.78 8.68 0.79
N TYR A 145 -7.51 8.43 0.48
CA TYR A 145 -6.59 9.45 -0.04
C TYR A 145 -7.01 9.97 -1.41
N SER A 146 -7.52 9.09 -2.26
CA SER A 146 -7.99 9.47 -3.61
C SER A 146 -9.28 10.30 -3.57
N LEU A 147 -10.21 9.99 -2.67
CA LEU A 147 -11.39 10.82 -2.44
C LEU A 147 -10.99 12.19 -1.92
N TYR A 148 -10.10 12.26 -0.91
CA TYR A 148 -9.57 13.53 -0.41
C TYR A 148 -8.88 14.34 -1.52
N TYR A 149 -8.10 13.67 -2.38
CA TYR A 149 -7.41 14.30 -3.52
C TYR A 149 -8.42 14.92 -4.48
N ALA A 150 -9.40 14.17 -4.93
CA ALA A 150 -10.41 14.65 -5.88
C ALA A 150 -11.23 15.82 -5.34
N LEU A 151 -11.56 15.82 -4.04
CA LEU A 151 -12.29 16.91 -3.40
C LEU A 151 -11.49 18.22 -3.29
N ASN A 152 -10.20 18.12 -2.98
CA ASN A 152 -9.36 19.29 -2.72
C ASN A 152 -8.65 19.81 -3.98
N TYR A 153 -8.46 18.95 -5.00
CA TYR A 153 -7.75 19.28 -6.24
C TYR A 153 -8.50 18.73 -7.47
N PRO A 154 -9.76 19.12 -7.69
CA PRO A 154 -10.64 18.52 -8.71
C PRO A 154 -10.09 18.67 -10.14
N ASN A 155 -9.32 19.71 -10.43
CA ASN A 155 -8.71 19.90 -11.76
C ASN A 155 -7.51 18.97 -12.04
N GLU A 156 -7.02 18.25 -11.03
CA GLU A 156 -5.89 17.33 -11.17
C GLU A 156 -6.35 15.87 -11.30
N VAL A 157 -7.64 15.57 -11.06
CA VAL A 157 -8.18 14.20 -11.08
C VAL A 157 -9.30 14.11 -12.10
N GLU A 158 -9.12 13.31 -13.16
CA GLU A 158 -10.15 13.12 -14.18
C GLU A 158 -11.03 11.88 -13.93
N ALA A 159 -10.55 10.89 -13.16
CA ALA A 159 -11.33 9.73 -12.74
C ALA A 159 -10.70 9.01 -11.55
N ILE A 160 -11.50 8.17 -10.88
CA ILE A 160 -11.03 7.21 -9.89
C ILE A 160 -11.45 5.79 -10.32
N ILE A 161 -10.51 4.84 -10.35
CA ILE A 161 -10.77 3.42 -10.59
C ILE A 161 -10.25 2.65 -9.36
N GLY A 162 -11.14 2.41 -8.40
CA GLY A 162 -10.79 1.80 -7.13
C GLY A 162 -10.66 0.28 -7.22
N ILE A 163 -9.63 -0.28 -6.61
CA ILE A 163 -9.41 -1.73 -6.47
C ILE A 163 -9.67 -2.09 -5.02
N ASP A 164 -10.84 -2.61 -4.73
CA ASP A 164 -11.35 -3.02 -3.41
C ASP A 164 -10.99 -1.99 -2.32
N THR A 165 -11.34 -0.74 -2.59
CA THR A 165 -10.94 0.43 -1.78
C THR A 165 -11.70 0.51 -0.47
N SER A 166 -11.06 1.12 0.53
CA SER A 166 -11.73 1.56 1.75
C SER A 166 -12.74 2.67 1.46
N ALA A 167 -13.89 2.61 2.15
CA ALA A 167 -14.90 3.66 2.15
C ALA A 167 -14.88 4.44 3.48
N PRO A 168 -15.10 5.77 3.48
CA PRO A 168 -14.98 6.58 4.70
C PRO A 168 -15.80 6.05 5.88
N ASN A 169 -17.06 5.69 5.64
CA ASN A 169 -17.97 5.28 6.71
C ASN A 169 -17.66 3.92 7.35
N GLN A 170 -16.70 3.13 6.81
CA GLN A 170 -16.35 1.82 7.37
C GLN A 170 -15.93 1.90 8.84
N THR A 171 -15.19 2.94 9.24
CA THR A 171 -14.71 3.09 10.62
C THR A 171 -15.73 3.70 11.58
N LYS A 172 -16.92 4.05 11.12
CA LYS A 172 -18.03 4.42 12.03
C LYS A 172 -18.44 3.28 12.94
N ARG A 173 -18.28 2.03 12.47
CA ARG A 173 -18.65 0.82 13.19
C ARG A 173 -17.45 0.08 13.75
N ASP A 174 -16.43 -0.13 12.92
CA ASP A 174 -15.24 -0.89 13.26
C ASP A 174 -14.00 0.00 13.21
N LYS A 175 -13.69 0.60 14.36
CA LYS A 175 -12.49 1.43 14.49
C LYS A 175 -11.25 0.55 14.53
N TYR A 176 -10.21 1.01 13.86
CA TYR A 176 -8.88 0.40 13.97
C TYR A 176 -8.33 0.63 15.37
N GLU A 177 -7.84 -0.44 16.00
CA GLU A 177 -7.14 -0.33 17.27
C GLU A 177 -5.75 0.26 17.06
N PRO A 178 -5.32 1.22 17.89
CA PRO A 178 -4.01 1.82 17.79
C PRO A 178 -2.89 0.80 17.96
N MET A 179 -1.92 0.83 17.04
CA MET A 179 -0.73 -0.02 17.14
C MET A 179 0.34 0.62 18.03
N PRO A 180 0.87 -0.13 19.02
CA PRO A 180 1.91 0.38 19.90
C PRO A 180 3.20 0.72 19.17
N SER A 181 3.78 1.88 19.45
CA SER A 181 5.01 2.38 18.80
C SER A 181 6.22 1.46 18.99
N PHE A 182 6.25 0.64 20.05
CA PHE A 182 7.36 -0.30 20.26
C PHE A 182 7.48 -1.37 19.17
N LEU A 183 6.44 -1.60 18.37
CA LEU A 183 6.49 -2.51 17.21
C LEU A 183 7.53 -2.05 16.17
N SER A 184 7.80 -0.75 16.06
CA SER A 184 8.87 -0.23 15.21
C SER A 184 10.27 -0.64 15.70
N LEU A 185 10.42 -0.84 17.01
CA LEU A 185 11.65 -1.40 17.58
C LEU A 185 11.86 -2.85 17.15
N ILE A 186 10.78 -3.66 17.13
CA ILE A 186 10.81 -5.05 16.65
C ILE A 186 11.31 -5.10 15.20
N ASN A 187 10.85 -4.18 14.35
CA ASN A 187 11.35 -4.05 12.98
C ASN A 187 12.86 -3.71 12.96
N SER A 188 13.29 -2.68 13.70
CA SER A 188 14.69 -2.24 13.73
C SER A 188 15.65 -3.26 14.34
N LEU A 189 15.15 -4.16 15.20
CA LEU A 189 15.89 -5.31 15.74
C LEU A 189 15.98 -6.49 14.76
N GLY A 190 15.39 -6.39 13.56
CA GLY A 190 15.48 -7.43 12.53
C GLY A 190 14.60 -8.65 12.76
N ILE A 191 13.73 -8.64 13.77
CA ILE A 191 12.87 -9.78 14.13
C ILE A 191 11.94 -10.16 12.97
N MET A 192 11.44 -9.17 12.23
CA MET A 192 10.60 -9.40 11.06
C MET A 192 11.38 -10.08 9.91
N ARG A 193 12.66 -9.76 9.77
CA ARG A 193 13.58 -10.44 8.85
C ARG A 193 13.77 -11.90 9.24
N ASP A 194 14.08 -12.17 10.51
CA ASP A 194 14.30 -13.53 10.99
C ASP A 194 13.04 -14.37 10.80
N LYS A 195 11.85 -13.83 11.12
CA LYS A 195 10.58 -14.48 10.85
C LYS A 195 10.43 -14.84 9.37
N SER A 196 10.77 -13.95 8.46
CA SER A 196 10.65 -14.17 7.01
C SER A 196 11.59 -15.26 6.47
N TYR A 197 12.71 -15.52 7.15
CA TYR A 197 13.67 -16.56 6.77
C TYR A 197 13.40 -17.89 7.47
N LEU A 198 12.92 -17.89 8.70
CA LEU A 198 12.71 -19.08 9.52
C LEU A 198 11.35 -19.74 9.25
N LEU A 199 10.33 -18.97 8.91
CA LEU A 199 9.02 -19.50 8.57
C LEU A 199 8.91 -19.60 7.03
N PRO A 200 8.31 -20.69 6.51
CA PRO A 200 7.97 -20.71 5.11
C PRO A 200 7.11 -19.48 4.83
N VAL A 201 7.52 -18.66 3.87
CA VAL A 201 6.63 -17.65 3.33
C VAL A 201 5.50 -18.43 2.69
N THR A 202 4.39 -18.52 3.37
CA THR A 202 3.16 -18.93 2.73
C THR A 202 2.96 -17.89 1.62
N ASP A 203 2.91 -18.36 0.39
CA ASP A 203 2.45 -17.54 -0.72
C ASP A 203 1.06 -17.03 -0.31
N ASN A 204 0.96 -15.75 0.02
CA ASN A 204 -0.31 -15.13 0.44
C ASN A 204 -1.31 -15.03 -0.73
N GLY A 205 -1.13 -15.85 -1.77
CA GLY A 205 -1.90 -15.80 -3.00
C GLY A 205 -1.42 -14.74 -3.99
N MET A 206 -0.35 -14.01 -3.66
CA MET A 206 0.19 -12.95 -4.54
C MET A 206 0.56 -13.48 -5.93
N ASN A 207 1.07 -14.70 -6.03
CA ASN A 207 1.52 -15.29 -7.31
C ASN A 207 0.66 -16.44 -7.80
N ILE A 208 -0.63 -16.44 -7.47
CA ILE A 208 -1.55 -17.53 -7.83
C ILE A 208 -1.62 -17.78 -9.34
N ASN A 209 -1.46 -16.74 -10.15
CA ASN A 209 -1.47 -16.82 -11.62
C ASN A 209 -0.08 -16.77 -12.25
N ASN A 210 0.99 -16.93 -11.45
CA ASN A 210 2.37 -16.83 -11.92
C ASN A 210 2.69 -15.49 -12.63
N TYR A 211 2.08 -14.40 -12.19
CA TYR A 211 2.32 -13.08 -12.75
C TYR A 211 3.67 -12.49 -12.33
N TYR A 212 4.24 -12.98 -11.23
CA TYR A 212 5.48 -12.46 -10.67
C TYR A 212 6.64 -13.42 -10.89
N THR A 213 7.78 -12.88 -11.27
CA THR A 213 9.03 -13.64 -11.38
C THR A 213 9.57 -14.02 -9.99
N ALA A 214 10.44 -15.04 -9.95
CA ALA A 214 11.11 -15.43 -8.69
C ALA A 214 11.93 -14.29 -8.08
N GLU A 215 12.50 -13.39 -8.91
CA GLU A 215 13.23 -12.20 -8.44
C GLU A 215 12.30 -11.18 -7.82
N GLN A 216 11.15 -10.87 -8.44
CA GLN A 216 10.13 -9.98 -7.89
C GLN A 216 9.61 -10.49 -6.54
N MET A 217 9.31 -11.79 -6.44
CA MET A 217 8.90 -12.41 -5.16
C MET A 217 10.00 -12.30 -4.09
N LYS A 218 11.26 -12.45 -4.47
CA LYS A 218 12.40 -12.26 -3.56
C LYS A 218 12.51 -10.80 -3.09
N ILE A 219 12.34 -9.84 -3.98
CA ILE A 219 12.37 -8.40 -3.64
C ILE A 219 11.22 -8.08 -2.67
N ASN A 220 10.01 -8.56 -2.95
CA ASN A 220 8.87 -8.36 -2.06
C ASN A 220 9.12 -8.95 -0.66
N LYS A 221 9.73 -10.14 -0.58
CA LYS A 221 10.12 -10.77 0.68
C LYS A 221 11.09 -9.91 1.49
N VAL A 222 12.16 -9.40 0.86
CA VAL A 222 13.13 -8.56 1.59
C VAL A 222 12.54 -7.18 1.93
N ALA A 223 11.69 -6.61 1.06
CA ALA A 223 10.95 -5.37 1.34
C ALA A 223 10.02 -5.53 2.55
N THR A 224 9.37 -6.68 2.68
CA THR A 224 8.57 -7.03 3.87
C THR A 224 9.43 -6.97 5.14
N ALA A 225 10.64 -7.52 5.09
CA ALA A 225 11.57 -7.46 6.23
C ALA A 225 12.01 -6.02 6.58
N TRP A 226 12.08 -5.10 5.61
CA TRP A 226 12.46 -3.71 5.86
C TRP A 226 11.33 -2.85 6.38
N ASN A 227 10.12 -3.08 5.87
CA ASN A 227 9.01 -2.12 5.94
C ASN A 227 7.92 -2.54 6.92
N SER A 228 7.78 -3.84 7.24
CA SER A 228 6.78 -4.28 8.20
C SER A 228 6.90 -3.56 9.54
N ALA A 229 5.84 -2.87 9.93
CA ALA A 229 5.73 -2.16 11.19
C ALA A 229 6.86 -1.11 11.42
N ASN A 230 7.43 -0.50 10.37
CA ASN A 230 8.28 0.66 10.57
C ASN A 230 7.45 1.84 11.11
N ARG A 231 8.13 2.85 11.68
CA ARG A 231 7.45 3.95 12.38
C ARG A 231 6.46 4.72 11.50
N THR A 232 6.76 4.89 10.20
CA THR A 232 5.90 5.63 9.27
C THR A 232 4.63 4.86 8.95
N VAL A 233 4.75 3.54 8.71
CA VAL A 233 3.59 2.66 8.49
C VAL A 233 2.74 2.55 9.77
N LEU A 234 3.35 2.46 10.95
CA LEU A 234 2.59 2.45 12.21
C LEU A 234 1.83 3.75 12.45
N GLU A 235 2.45 4.89 12.10
CA GLU A 235 1.79 6.20 12.17
C GLU A 235 0.58 6.24 11.23
N GLU A 236 0.73 5.71 10.00
CA GLU A 236 -0.37 5.63 9.04
C GLU A 236 -1.52 4.75 9.54
N VAL A 237 -1.22 3.57 10.13
CA VAL A 237 -2.25 2.72 10.78
C VAL A 237 -2.98 3.51 11.86
N ASN A 238 -2.27 4.23 12.71
CA ASN A 238 -2.84 4.98 13.82
C ASN A 238 -3.68 6.19 13.35
N MET A 239 -3.43 6.68 12.14
CA MET A 239 -4.19 7.78 11.53
C MET A 239 -5.42 7.32 10.73
N VAL A 240 -5.63 6.02 10.49
CA VAL A 240 -6.75 5.52 9.68
C VAL A 240 -8.09 6.05 10.16
N ASN A 241 -8.37 5.98 11.48
CA ASN A 241 -9.63 6.48 12.02
C ASN A 241 -9.81 7.98 11.80
N ALA A 242 -8.79 8.78 12.04
CA ALA A 242 -8.85 10.23 11.82
C ALA A 242 -9.02 10.58 10.34
N ASN A 243 -8.31 9.88 9.46
CA ASN A 243 -8.38 10.08 8.01
C ASN A 243 -9.75 9.72 7.43
N THR A 244 -10.37 8.66 7.92
CA THR A 244 -11.74 8.29 7.52
C THR A 244 -12.78 9.21 8.13
N GLU A 245 -12.62 9.60 9.41
CA GLU A 245 -13.53 10.51 10.11
C GLU A 245 -13.62 11.88 9.43
N GLU A 246 -12.51 12.41 8.91
CA GLU A 246 -12.48 13.66 8.12
C GLU A 246 -13.41 13.60 6.89
N LEU A 247 -13.69 12.40 6.37
CA LEU A 247 -14.49 12.18 5.17
C LEU A 247 -15.83 11.48 5.45
N TYR A 248 -16.27 11.38 6.70
CA TYR A 248 -17.56 10.76 7.00
C TYR A 248 -18.71 11.45 6.26
N ASP A 249 -19.58 10.64 5.65
CA ASP A 249 -20.74 11.05 4.87
C ASP A 249 -20.40 11.88 3.61
N VAL A 250 -19.11 12.01 3.30
CA VAL A 250 -18.68 12.62 2.04
C VAL A 250 -18.87 11.62 0.90
N LYS A 251 -19.37 12.11 -0.24
CA LYS A 251 -19.63 11.34 -1.46
C LYS A 251 -18.69 11.77 -2.59
N TYR A 252 -18.62 10.97 -3.64
CA TYR A 252 -17.93 11.38 -4.86
C TYR A 252 -18.59 12.61 -5.48
N PRO A 253 -17.81 13.58 -6.04
CA PRO A 253 -18.36 14.65 -6.86
C PRO A 253 -19.22 14.11 -8.02
N GLU A 254 -20.33 14.77 -8.32
CA GLU A 254 -21.31 14.31 -9.33
C GLU A 254 -20.73 14.23 -10.75
N ASP A 255 -19.76 15.08 -11.06
CA ASP A 255 -19.09 15.18 -12.35
C ASP A 255 -17.84 14.31 -12.47
N LEU A 256 -17.41 13.66 -11.37
CA LEU A 256 -16.24 12.79 -11.36
C LEU A 256 -16.61 11.37 -11.81
N PRO A 257 -16.03 10.84 -12.89
CA PRO A 257 -16.13 9.44 -13.25
C PRO A 257 -15.47 8.54 -12.20
N VAL A 258 -16.22 7.55 -11.68
CA VAL A 258 -15.70 6.60 -10.68
C VAL A 258 -16.10 5.18 -11.04
N LEU A 259 -15.16 4.26 -10.95
CA LEU A 259 -15.39 2.83 -11.02
C LEU A 259 -14.86 2.17 -9.75
N ALA A 260 -15.70 1.51 -9.00
CA ALA A 260 -15.31 0.70 -7.85
C ALA A 260 -15.29 -0.79 -8.24
N LEU A 261 -14.11 -1.39 -8.28
CA LEU A 261 -13.94 -2.84 -8.47
C LEU A 261 -13.87 -3.47 -7.09
N LEU A 262 -14.89 -4.21 -6.69
CA LEU A 262 -14.98 -4.85 -5.38
C LEU A 262 -14.62 -6.33 -5.46
N ALA A 263 -13.89 -6.82 -4.47
CA ALA A 263 -13.58 -8.23 -4.34
C ALA A 263 -14.79 -9.03 -3.85
N ARG A 264 -15.11 -10.14 -4.54
CA ARG A 264 -16.20 -11.03 -4.16
C ARG A 264 -16.01 -11.52 -2.72
N ASP A 265 -14.81 -11.95 -2.37
CA ASP A 265 -14.53 -12.48 -1.04
C ASP A 265 -14.78 -11.41 0.05
N THR A 266 -14.39 -10.15 -0.18
CA THR A 266 -14.64 -9.05 0.77
C THR A 266 -16.13 -8.74 0.91
N VAL A 267 -16.87 -8.75 -0.22
CA VAL A 267 -18.34 -8.54 -0.21
C VAL A 267 -19.06 -9.69 0.50
N ASP A 268 -18.61 -10.93 0.31
CA ASP A 268 -19.20 -12.11 0.94
C ASP A 268 -18.89 -12.18 2.45
N GLU A 269 -17.70 -11.72 2.87
CA GLU A 269 -17.33 -11.59 4.27
C GLU A 269 -18.10 -10.48 4.99
N SER A 270 -18.39 -9.37 4.29
CA SER A 270 -19.16 -8.25 4.81
C SER A 270 -20.07 -7.65 3.76
N GLN A 271 -21.36 -7.94 3.84
CA GLN A 271 -22.37 -7.34 2.95
C GLN A 271 -22.42 -5.81 3.03
N GLU A 272 -21.98 -5.25 4.13
CA GLU A 272 -21.87 -3.81 4.30
C GLU A 272 -20.84 -3.19 3.37
N TRP A 273 -19.83 -3.97 2.91
CA TRP A 273 -18.82 -3.48 1.99
C TRP A 273 -19.39 -2.93 0.70
N LEU A 274 -20.35 -3.64 0.11
CA LEU A 274 -21.07 -3.16 -1.06
C LEU A 274 -21.89 -1.90 -0.75
N THR A 275 -22.66 -1.93 0.34
CA THR A 275 -23.50 -0.79 0.75
C THR A 275 -22.69 0.48 0.98
N LEU A 276 -21.51 0.36 1.62
CA LEU A 276 -20.61 1.50 1.84
C LEU A 276 -20.16 2.15 0.53
N HIS A 277 -19.98 1.37 -0.53
CA HIS A 277 -19.60 1.90 -1.85
C HIS A 277 -20.81 2.46 -2.60
N GLU A 278 -22.00 1.85 -2.47
CA GLU A 278 -23.23 2.38 -3.03
C GLU A 278 -23.59 3.75 -2.43
N GLU A 279 -23.32 3.95 -1.13
CA GLU A 279 -23.53 5.24 -0.44
C GLU A 279 -22.63 6.36 -0.97
N LEU A 280 -21.46 6.06 -1.55
CA LEU A 280 -20.55 7.05 -2.13
C LEU A 280 -21.03 7.57 -3.51
N ILE A 281 -21.86 6.79 -4.22
CA ILE A 281 -22.30 7.13 -5.57
C ILE A 281 -23.32 8.27 -5.54
N THR A 282 -23.12 9.24 -6.41
CA THR A 282 -24.02 10.39 -6.61
C THR A 282 -24.60 10.44 -8.01
N ASN A 283 -23.90 9.87 -8.99
CA ASN A 283 -24.28 9.92 -10.40
C ASN A 283 -24.04 8.58 -11.10
N THR A 284 -25.08 7.75 -11.23
CA THR A 284 -24.99 6.43 -11.84
C THR A 284 -24.71 6.39 -13.35
N LYS A 285 -24.62 7.56 -14.00
CA LYS A 285 -24.18 7.64 -15.41
C LYS A 285 -22.67 7.64 -15.55
N LEU A 286 -21.97 8.17 -14.55
CA LEU A 286 -20.52 8.32 -14.53
C LEU A 286 -19.85 7.43 -13.48
N GLN A 287 -20.62 6.89 -12.53
CA GLN A 287 -20.12 6.15 -11.39
C GLN A 287 -20.74 4.75 -11.36
N ASP A 288 -19.93 3.72 -11.22
CA ASP A 288 -20.34 2.33 -11.31
C ASP A 288 -19.58 1.45 -10.32
N ILE A 289 -20.15 0.29 -10.01
CA ILE A 289 -19.55 -0.73 -9.15
C ILE A 289 -19.56 -2.06 -9.91
N GLU A 290 -18.40 -2.70 -10.01
CA GLU A 290 -18.27 -4.06 -10.54
C GLU A 290 -17.67 -4.98 -9.48
N ILE A 291 -18.23 -6.18 -9.32
CA ILE A 291 -17.73 -7.18 -8.37
C ILE A 291 -16.99 -8.25 -9.14
N LEU A 292 -15.72 -8.45 -8.79
CA LEU A 292 -14.84 -9.45 -9.39
C LEU A 292 -14.57 -10.61 -8.43
N ASN A 293 -14.47 -11.82 -8.94
CA ASN A 293 -14.08 -12.98 -8.14
C ASN A 293 -12.63 -12.84 -7.68
N GLY A 294 -12.38 -13.03 -6.39
CA GLY A 294 -11.06 -12.97 -5.77
C GLY A 294 -11.09 -12.25 -4.44
N GLY A 295 -9.94 -12.26 -3.77
CA GLY A 295 -9.74 -11.60 -2.47
C GLY A 295 -9.37 -10.14 -2.61
N HIS A 296 -9.13 -9.49 -1.47
CA HIS A 296 -8.85 -8.06 -1.33
C HIS A 296 -7.78 -7.51 -2.30
N TYR A 297 -6.75 -8.28 -2.62
CA TYR A 297 -5.73 -7.91 -3.62
C TYR A 297 -6.15 -8.37 -5.02
N LEU A 298 -7.23 -7.81 -5.56
CA LEU A 298 -7.81 -8.19 -6.86
C LEU A 298 -6.79 -8.18 -8.01
N HIS A 299 -5.85 -7.26 -8.01
CA HIS A 299 -4.82 -7.11 -9.04
C HIS A 299 -3.82 -8.29 -9.09
N TRP A 300 -3.71 -9.10 -8.02
CA TRP A 300 -2.88 -10.31 -8.03
C TRP A 300 -3.47 -11.43 -8.88
N SER A 301 -4.79 -11.48 -8.98
CA SER A 301 -5.50 -12.56 -9.69
C SER A 301 -6.26 -12.10 -10.92
N ASN A 302 -6.57 -10.81 -11.03
CA ASN A 302 -7.45 -10.28 -12.06
C ASN A 302 -6.80 -9.18 -12.94
N ALA A 303 -5.48 -9.09 -13.03
CA ALA A 303 -4.81 -8.00 -13.74
C ALA A 303 -5.34 -7.80 -15.18
N ASP A 304 -5.52 -8.87 -15.94
CA ASP A 304 -6.05 -8.80 -17.33
C ASP A 304 -7.51 -8.29 -17.36
N LYS A 305 -8.33 -8.75 -16.41
CA LYS A 305 -9.74 -8.33 -16.33
C LYS A 305 -9.88 -6.87 -15.89
N ILE A 306 -9.06 -6.42 -14.94
CA ILE A 306 -9.01 -5.03 -14.50
C ILE A 306 -8.66 -4.12 -15.67
N VAL A 307 -7.69 -4.49 -16.51
CA VAL A 307 -7.32 -3.73 -17.71
C VAL A 307 -8.51 -3.64 -18.66
N GLU A 308 -9.14 -4.77 -19.02
CA GLU A 308 -10.31 -4.79 -19.91
C GLU A 308 -11.43 -3.85 -19.45
N ILE A 309 -11.76 -3.88 -18.17
CA ILE A 309 -12.81 -3.05 -17.57
C ILE A 309 -12.38 -1.57 -17.54
N THR A 310 -11.13 -1.30 -17.18
CA THR A 310 -10.54 0.03 -17.18
C THR A 310 -10.63 0.69 -18.56
N GLU A 311 -10.22 -0.02 -19.62
CA GLU A 311 -10.28 0.48 -21.01
C GLU A 311 -11.71 0.81 -21.45
N LYS A 312 -12.67 -0.06 -21.13
CA LYS A 312 -14.09 0.18 -21.41
C LYS A 312 -14.61 1.41 -20.66
N PHE A 313 -14.25 1.54 -19.37
CA PHE A 313 -14.68 2.65 -18.55
C PHE A 313 -14.10 3.98 -19.05
N ILE A 314 -12.80 4.02 -19.36
CA ILE A 314 -12.12 5.20 -19.90
C ILE A 314 -12.72 5.60 -21.24
N SER A 315 -12.90 4.66 -22.16
CA SER A 315 -13.45 4.94 -23.50
C SER A 315 -14.88 5.48 -23.46
N LYS A 316 -15.67 5.08 -22.47
CA LYS A 316 -17.06 5.53 -22.26
C LYS A 316 -17.11 6.94 -21.65
N ASN A 317 -16.26 7.23 -20.66
CA ASN A 317 -16.44 8.37 -19.77
C ASN A 317 -15.39 9.48 -19.93
N LEU A 318 -14.21 9.19 -20.50
CA LEU A 318 -13.07 10.12 -20.60
C LEU A 318 -12.71 10.33 -22.06
N ARG A 319 -13.36 11.28 -22.73
CA ARG A 319 -13.13 11.64 -24.14
C ARG A 319 -12.11 12.76 -24.28
#